data_102989d55fa75794a279ecec8ea6388d
#
_entry.id   102989d55fa75794a279ecec8ea6388d
#
_cell.length_a   1.000
_cell.length_b   1.000
_cell.length_c   1.000
_cell.angle_alpha   90.00
_cell.angle_beta   90.00
_cell.angle_gamma   90.00
#
_symmetry.space_group_name_H-M   'P 1'
#
loop_
_entity.id
_entity.type
_entity.pdbx_description
1 polymer ?
#
loop_
_entity_poly.entity_id
_entity_poly.type
_entity_poly.pdbx_seq_one_letter_code
_entity_poly.pdbx_strand_id
1 'polypeptide(L)'
;IGQGLDLMLYGTIPSGAGLSSSASVEVLMGFVLKELFGLDVSGQRLALAGQWAEHEYCGVNCGIMDQFAVAMGKKDHAVYLNTGDLSYEYVPVELKGVKLVLANSNKKHALNESAYNDRRRECEEALRNLQEIMGIEALCQLDPDTFETCQKAIRDEDCRRRARHAVMENARTKKAVEVLKQGDIEAFGRLL
;
A
#
# COMPACT_ATOMS: atom_id res chain seq x y z
N ILE A 1 -22.45 -11.78 -16.12
CA ILE A 1 -22.15 -13.21 -15.86
C ILE A 1 -23.49 -13.92 -15.84
N GLY A 2 -23.67 -14.88 -16.73
CA GLY A 2 -24.99 -15.55 -16.95
C GLY A 2 -25.16 -16.88 -16.21
N GLN A 3 -24.17 -17.33 -15.42
CA GLN A 3 -24.21 -18.60 -14.68
C GLN A 3 -23.57 -18.46 -13.30
N GLY A 4 -23.97 -19.31 -12.36
CA GLY A 4 -23.36 -19.42 -11.04
C GLY A 4 -22.06 -20.22 -11.08
N LEU A 5 -21.31 -20.17 -9.98
CA LEU A 5 -20.06 -20.89 -9.78
C LEU A 5 -20.05 -21.53 -8.40
N ASP A 6 -19.55 -22.77 -8.33
CA ASP A 6 -19.14 -23.41 -7.09
C ASP A 6 -17.62 -23.30 -6.98
N LEU A 7 -17.12 -22.71 -5.89
CA LEU A 7 -15.71 -22.42 -5.70
C LEU A 7 -15.21 -23.04 -4.40
N MET A 8 -14.03 -23.66 -4.46
CA MET A 8 -13.28 -24.05 -3.29
C MET A 8 -11.97 -23.27 -3.27
N LEU A 9 -11.73 -22.51 -2.19
CA LEU A 9 -10.52 -21.73 -1.98
C LEU A 9 -9.58 -22.48 -1.03
N TYR A 10 -8.32 -22.60 -1.43
CA TYR A 10 -7.23 -23.09 -0.59
C TYR A 10 -6.08 -22.10 -0.64
N GLY A 11 -5.51 -21.78 0.51
CA GLY A 11 -4.39 -20.84 0.62
C GLY A 11 -3.43 -21.21 1.73
N THR A 12 -2.17 -20.83 1.56
CA THR A 12 -1.09 -21.00 2.55
C THR A 12 -0.68 -19.68 3.21
N ILE A 13 -1.28 -18.56 2.79
CA ILE A 13 -1.05 -17.25 3.42
C ILE A 13 -1.75 -17.25 4.77
N PRO A 14 -1.01 -17.07 5.89
CA PRO A 14 -1.63 -17.07 7.20
C PRO A 14 -2.56 -15.87 7.36
N SER A 15 -3.81 -16.15 7.76
CA SER A 15 -4.81 -15.11 7.99
C SER A 15 -4.43 -14.24 9.20
N GLY A 16 -4.60 -12.92 9.06
CA GLY A 16 -4.32 -11.96 10.14
C GLY A 16 -2.85 -11.76 10.47
N ALA A 17 -1.93 -12.18 9.59
CA ALA A 17 -0.49 -12.04 9.77
C ALA A 17 0.10 -10.77 9.11
N GLY A 18 -0.75 -9.88 8.58
CA GLY A 18 -0.29 -8.68 7.85
C GLY A 18 0.32 -8.99 6.49
N LEU A 19 -0.03 -10.12 5.87
CA LEU A 19 0.47 -10.57 4.57
C LEU A 19 -0.59 -10.45 3.46
N SER A 20 -1.46 -9.47 3.56
CA SER A 20 -2.47 -9.11 2.53
C SER A 20 -3.39 -10.28 2.14
N SER A 21 -3.83 -11.10 3.12
CA SER A 21 -4.67 -12.27 2.83
C SER A 21 -6.03 -11.90 2.24
N SER A 22 -6.66 -10.79 2.64
CA SER A 22 -7.91 -10.28 2.06
C SER A 22 -7.71 -9.87 0.60
N ALA A 23 -6.75 -9.02 0.32
CA ALA A 23 -6.41 -8.58 -1.04
C ALA A 23 -6.09 -9.78 -1.96
N SER A 24 -5.44 -10.81 -1.42
CA SER A 24 -5.15 -12.05 -2.16
C SER A 24 -6.42 -12.76 -2.60
N VAL A 25 -7.44 -12.87 -1.74
CA VAL A 25 -8.73 -13.49 -2.09
C VAL A 25 -9.51 -12.63 -3.08
N GLU A 26 -9.56 -11.31 -2.87
CA GLU A 26 -10.26 -10.36 -3.74
C GLU A 26 -9.72 -10.40 -5.17
N VAL A 27 -8.40 -10.25 -5.31
CA VAL A 27 -7.74 -10.26 -6.62
C VAL A 27 -7.85 -11.64 -7.28
N LEU A 28 -7.71 -12.73 -6.51
CA LEU A 28 -7.91 -14.09 -7.02
C LEU A 28 -9.30 -14.28 -7.59
N MET A 29 -10.34 -13.84 -6.88
CA MET A 29 -11.72 -13.92 -7.36
C MET A 29 -11.90 -13.16 -8.66
N GLY A 30 -11.41 -11.93 -8.72
CA GLY A 30 -11.42 -11.13 -9.95
C GLY A 30 -10.69 -11.82 -11.11
N PHE A 31 -9.54 -12.43 -10.84
CA PHE A 31 -8.76 -13.17 -11.83
C PHE A 31 -9.51 -14.44 -12.31
N VAL A 32 -10.10 -15.22 -11.40
CA VAL A 32 -10.90 -16.41 -11.76
C VAL A 32 -12.07 -16.02 -12.67
N LEU A 33 -12.79 -14.96 -12.32
CA LEU A 33 -13.91 -14.48 -13.15
C LEU A 33 -13.43 -14.00 -14.52
N LYS A 34 -12.31 -13.29 -14.57
CA LYS A 34 -11.68 -12.87 -15.82
C LYS A 34 -11.40 -14.07 -16.73
N GLU A 35 -10.72 -15.09 -16.22
CA GLU A 35 -10.33 -16.26 -17.01
C GLU A 35 -11.53 -17.12 -17.43
N LEU A 36 -12.48 -17.38 -16.52
CA LEU A 36 -13.64 -18.24 -16.82
C LEU A 36 -14.62 -17.61 -17.80
N PHE A 37 -14.78 -16.29 -17.77
CA PHE A 37 -15.74 -15.57 -18.61
C PHE A 37 -15.09 -14.80 -19.76
N GLY A 38 -13.79 -14.92 -19.97
CA GLY A 38 -13.06 -14.25 -21.04
C GLY A 38 -13.13 -12.72 -20.95
N LEU A 39 -13.13 -12.15 -19.74
CA LEU A 39 -13.26 -10.71 -19.56
C LEU A 39 -11.94 -9.99 -19.87
N ASP A 40 -12.01 -8.91 -20.64
CA ASP A 40 -10.85 -8.05 -20.89
C ASP A 40 -10.69 -7.04 -19.74
N VAL A 41 -9.99 -7.48 -18.68
CA VAL A 41 -9.75 -6.69 -17.47
C VAL A 41 -8.26 -6.69 -17.17
N SER A 42 -7.68 -5.51 -17.00
CA SER A 42 -6.26 -5.34 -16.61
C SER A 42 -6.02 -5.69 -15.14
N GLY A 43 -4.77 -6.01 -14.76
CA GLY A 43 -4.37 -6.22 -13.36
C GLY A 43 -4.66 -5.00 -12.48
N GLN A 44 -4.41 -3.79 -12.98
CA GLN A 44 -4.76 -2.55 -12.26
C GLN A 44 -6.26 -2.46 -11.98
N ARG A 45 -7.10 -2.86 -12.94
CA ARG A 45 -8.56 -2.86 -12.75
C ARG A 45 -9.01 -3.90 -11.72
N LEU A 46 -8.33 -5.06 -11.67
CA LEU A 46 -8.56 -6.05 -10.62
C LEU A 46 -8.20 -5.52 -9.24
N ALA A 47 -7.05 -4.82 -9.13
CA ALA A 47 -6.64 -4.18 -7.87
C ALA A 47 -7.66 -3.14 -7.39
N LEU A 48 -8.16 -2.28 -8.29
CA LEU A 48 -9.19 -1.29 -7.98
C LEU A 48 -10.52 -1.94 -7.56
N ALA A 49 -10.90 -3.05 -8.19
CA ALA A 49 -12.11 -3.78 -7.81
C ALA A 49 -12.00 -4.41 -6.41
N GLY A 50 -10.83 -4.96 -6.05
CA GLY A 50 -10.55 -5.46 -4.70
C GLY A 50 -10.60 -4.34 -3.66
N GLN A 51 -9.91 -3.21 -3.90
CA GLN A 51 -9.98 -2.05 -3.01
C GLN A 51 -11.43 -1.55 -2.81
N TRP A 52 -12.19 -1.48 -3.88
CA TRP A 52 -13.60 -1.10 -3.81
C TRP A 52 -14.41 -2.07 -2.94
N ALA A 53 -14.15 -3.36 -3.03
CA ALA A 53 -14.81 -4.36 -2.19
C ALA A 53 -14.49 -4.16 -0.69
N GLU A 54 -13.24 -3.87 -0.32
CA GLU A 54 -12.86 -3.53 1.06
C GLU A 54 -13.60 -2.28 1.57
N HIS A 55 -13.72 -1.24 0.75
CA HIS A 55 -14.41 -0.02 1.12
C HIS A 55 -15.91 -0.24 1.32
N GLU A 56 -16.59 -0.85 0.35
CA GLU A 56 -18.04 -0.92 0.30
C GLU A 56 -18.63 -2.05 1.17
N TYR A 57 -17.92 -3.19 1.27
CA TYR A 57 -18.44 -4.36 2.00
C TYR A 57 -17.78 -4.58 3.35
N CYS A 58 -16.50 -4.23 3.50
CA CYS A 58 -15.78 -4.41 4.76
C CYS A 58 -15.70 -3.12 5.59
N GLY A 59 -16.00 -1.94 5.01
CA GLY A 59 -15.95 -0.65 5.69
C GLY A 59 -14.55 -0.17 6.04
N VAL A 60 -13.51 -0.74 5.41
CA VAL A 60 -12.11 -0.42 5.65
C VAL A 60 -11.60 0.51 4.56
N ASN A 61 -11.32 1.77 4.89
CA ASN A 61 -10.78 2.78 3.96
C ASN A 61 -9.30 2.53 3.61
N CYS A 62 -8.94 1.30 3.22
CA CYS A 62 -7.56 0.92 2.90
C CYS A 62 -7.02 1.66 1.66
N GLY A 63 -5.68 1.80 1.59
CA GLY A 63 -4.99 2.16 0.35
C GLY A 63 -5.00 0.99 -0.64
N ILE A 64 -4.59 1.25 -1.88
CA ILE A 64 -4.59 0.24 -2.96
C ILE A 64 -3.37 -0.70 -2.93
N MET A 65 -2.40 -0.45 -2.06
CA MET A 65 -1.07 -1.08 -2.10
C MET A 65 -1.15 -2.61 -2.14
N ASP A 66 -1.94 -3.23 -1.28
CA ASP A 66 -2.02 -4.67 -1.13
C ASP A 66 -2.62 -5.34 -2.36
N GLN A 67 -3.76 -4.83 -2.84
CA GLN A 67 -4.42 -5.33 -4.05
C GLN A 67 -3.52 -5.12 -5.28
N PHE A 68 -2.83 -3.98 -5.35
CA PHE A 68 -1.93 -3.69 -6.47
C PHE A 68 -0.71 -4.61 -6.45
N ALA A 69 -0.12 -4.85 -5.29
CA ALA A 69 1.02 -5.76 -5.15
C ALA A 69 0.65 -7.20 -5.55
N VAL A 70 -0.54 -7.67 -5.17
CA VAL A 70 -1.04 -9.01 -5.55
C VAL A 70 -1.34 -9.10 -7.05
N ALA A 71 -2.01 -8.08 -7.62
CA ALA A 71 -2.43 -8.11 -9.02
C ALA A 71 -1.27 -7.89 -10.01
N MET A 72 -0.25 -7.11 -9.62
CA MET A 72 0.82 -6.64 -10.49
C MET A 72 2.20 -7.17 -10.08
N GLY A 73 2.28 -8.04 -9.08
CA GLY A 73 3.54 -8.62 -8.62
C GLY A 73 4.31 -9.31 -9.74
N LYS A 74 5.64 -9.13 -9.77
CA LYS A 74 6.54 -9.74 -10.74
C LYS A 74 7.71 -10.39 -10.00
N LYS A 75 8.06 -11.61 -10.43
CA LYS A 75 9.19 -12.34 -9.85
C LYS A 75 10.47 -11.50 -9.87
N ASP A 76 11.22 -11.52 -8.76
CA ASP A 76 12.49 -10.82 -8.57
C ASP A 76 12.42 -9.30 -8.76
N HIS A 77 11.24 -8.70 -8.56
CA HIS A 77 11.04 -7.25 -8.63
C HIS A 77 10.17 -6.75 -7.47
N ALA A 78 10.49 -5.58 -6.97
CA ALA A 78 9.56 -4.76 -6.21
C ALA A 78 8.71 -3.91 -7.16
N VAL A 79 7.50 -3.56 -6.73
CA VAL A 79 6.65 -2.61 -7.44
C VAL A 79 6.75 -1.26 -6.73
N TYR A 80 7.33 -0.28 -7.39
CA TYR A 80 7.28 1.11 -6.94
C TYR A 80 6.03 1.76 -7.51
N LEU A 81 5.05 2.04 -6.65
CA LEU A 81 3.73 2.53 -7.04
C LEU A 81 3.53 3.97 -6.57
N ASN A 82 3.11 4.85 -7.47
CA ASN A 82 2.50 6.13 -7.11
C ASN A 82 1.00 5.92 -6.89
N THR A 83 0.57 5.98 -5.64
CA THR A 83 -0.85 5.75 -5.29
C THR A 83 -1.79 6.88 -5.71
N GLY A 84 -1.26 8.03 -6.14
CA GLY A 84 -2.06 9.17 -6.59
C GLY A 84 -2.60 9.01 -8.03
N ASP A 85 -1.79 8.42 -8.92
CA ASP A 85 -2.12 8.27 -10.35
C ASP A 85 -2.01 6.82 -10.85
N LEU A 86 -1.63 5.89 -9.97
CA LEU A 86 -1.39 4.48 -10.26
C LEU A 86 -0.28 4.22 -11.29
N SER A 87 0.58 5.19 -11.55
CA SER A 87 1.81 4.95 -12.27
C SER A 87 2.74 4.07 -11.44
N TYR A 88 3.46 3.16 -12.08
CA TYR A 88 4.32 2.22 -11.37
C TYR A 88 5.56 1.84 -12.17
N GLU A 89 6.56 1.37 -11.47
CA GLU A 89 7.80 0.86 -12.03
C GLU A 89 8.18 -0.47 -11.36
N TYR A 90 8.70 -1.41 -12.14
CA TYR A 90 9.32 -2.61 -11.62
C TYR A 90 10.79 -2.35 -11.31
N VAL A 91 11.15 -2.49 -10.05
CA VAL A 91 12.51 -2.30 -9.55
C VAL A 91 13.13 -3.67 -9.28
N PRO A 92 14.24 -4.06 -9.90
CA PRO A 92 14.88 -5.35 -9.65
C PRO A 92 15.25 -5.54 -8.18
N VAL A 93 15.00 -6.74 -7.64
CA VAL A 93 15.37 -7.13 -6.27
C VAL A 93 16.11 -8.46 -6.34
N GLU A 94 17.43 -8.42 -6.20
CA GLU A 94 18.27 -9.62 -6.20
C GLU A 94 18.74 -9.96 -4.77
N LEU A 95 18.07 -10.91 -4.14
CA LEU A 95 18.37 -11.34 -2.76
C LEU A 95 19.55 -12.34 -2.72
N LYS A 96 20.69 -11.97 -3.31
CA LYS A 96 21.91 -12.83 -3.29
C LYS A 96 22.58 -12.77 -1.92
N GLY A 97 22.66 -13.93 -1.25
CA GLY A 97 23.33 -14.06 0.05
C GLY A 97 22.57 -13.43 1.25
N VAL A 98 21.36 -12.95 1.03
CA VAL A 98 20.49 -12.37 2.08
C VAL A 98 19.11 -13.04 2.05
N LYS A 99 18.34 -12.86 3.12
CA LYS A 99 16.96 -13.37 3.22
C LYS A 99 16.05 -12.27 3.75
N LEU A 100 14.85 -12.19 3.21
CA LEU A 100 13.76 -11.43 3.81
C LEU A 100 13.12 -12.30 4.90
N VAL A 101 13.07 -11.80 6.13
CA VAL A 101 12.48 -12.50 7.28
C VAL A 101 11.21 -11.77 7.69
N LEU A 102 10.11 -12.52 7.74
CA LEU A 102 8.83 -12.03 8.24
C LEU A 102 8.58 -12.61 9.63
N ALA A 103 8.42 -11.75 10.64
CA ALA A 103 8.13 -12.14 12.01
C ALA A 103 6.68 -11.81 12.36
N ASN A 104 5.85 -12.86 12.54
CA ASN A 104 4.46 -12.67 12.96
C ASN A 104 4.40 -12.54 14.49
N SER A 105 3.91 -11.41 15.00
CA SER A 105 3.71 -11.16 16.43
C SER A 105 2.53 -11.94 17.02
N ASN A 106 1.74 -12.63 16.20
CA ASN A 106 0.50 -13.34 16.58
C ASN A 106 -0.57 -12.45 17.26
N LYS A 107 -0.43 -11.14 17.17
CA LYS A 107 -1.46 -10.20 17.66
C LYS A 107 -2.55 -10.06 16.60
N LYS A 108 -3.76 -10.53 16.91
CA LYS A 108 -4.90 -10.42 15.98
C LYS A 108 -5.26 -8.96 15.71
N HIS A 109 -5.50 -8.64 14.43
CA HIS A 109 -5.80 -7.28 13.95
C HIS A 109 -7.27 -6.84 14.12
N ALA A 110 -8.14 -7.62 14.72
CA ALA A 110 -9.59 -7.35 14.83
C ALA A 110 -9.97 -5.98 15.47
N LEU A 111 -9.02 -5.28 16.11
CA LEU A 111 -9.20 -3.92 16.64
C LEU A 111 -8.54 -2.84 15.76
N ASN A 112 -7.92 -3.21 14.64
CA ASN A 112 -7.13 -2.28 13.83
C ASN A 112 -7.93 -1.54 12.76
N GLU A 113 -9.14 -2.00 12.42
CA GLU A 113 -9.97 -1.34 11.41
C GLU A 113 -10.33 0.09 11.82
N SER A 114 -10.74 0.29 13.07
CA SER A 114 -10.99 1.63 13.61
C SER A 114 -9.71 2.47 13.67
N ALA A 115 -8.59 1.87 14.12
CA ALA A 115 -7.31 2.56 14.20
C ALA A 115 -6.76 2.96 12.83
N TYR A 116 -6.94 2.12 11.78
CA TYR A 116 -6.55 2.47 10.42
C TYR A 116 -7.33 3.68 9.90
N ASN A 117 -8.65 3.65 10.04
CA ASN A 117 -9.50 4.77 9.64
C ASN A 117 -9.17 6.06 10.41
N ASP A 118 -8.82 5.96 11.71
CA ASP A 118 -8.36 7.09 12.50
C ASP A 118 -7.04 7.66 11.96
N ARG A 119 -6.05 6.81 11.62
CA ARG A 119 -4.78 7.25 11.03
C ARG A 119 -4.98 7.98 9.71
N ARG A 120 -5.89 7.48 8.88
CA ARG A 120 -6.22 8.13 7.61
C ARG A 120 -6.84 9.51 7.86
N ARG A 121 -7.81 9.62 8.77
CA ARG A 121 -8.44 10.90 9.15
C ARG A 121 -7.42 11.90 9.68
N GLU A 122 -6.47 11.45 10.53
CA GLU A 122 -5.38 12.28 11.06
C GLU A 122 -4.49 12.85 9.92
N CYS A 123 -4.15 12.03 8.91
CA CYS A 123 -3.39 12.48 7.74
C CYS A 123 -4.19 13.48 6.88
N GLU A 124 -5.47 13.23 6.67
CA GLU A 124 -6.35 14.12 5.90
C GLU A 124 -6.54 15.48 6.60
N GLU A 125 -6.66 15.48 7.92
CA GLU A 125 -6.72 16.72 8.72
C GLU A 125 -5.42 17.50 8.62
N ALA A 126 -4.27 16.82 8.74
CA ALA A 126 -2.96 17.44 8.56
C ALA A 126 -2.82 18.07 7.17
N LEU A 127 -3.27 17.36 6.12
CA LEU A 127 -3.26 17.88 4.76
C LEU A 127 -4.12 19.15 4.63
N ARG A 128 -5.34 19.14 5.17
CA ARG A 128 -6.20 20.34 5.17
C ARG A 128 -5.54 21.54 5.83
N ASN A 129 -4.89 21.34 6.98
CA ASN A 129 -4.17 22.43 7.67
C ASN A 129 -3.01 22.98 6.82
N LEU A 130 -2.28 22.13 6.11
CA LEU A 130 -1.20 22.58 5.22
C LEU A 130 -1.73 23.28 3.98
N GLN A 131 -2.87 22.85 3.45
CA GLN A 131 -3.53 23.50 2.31
C GLN A 131 -3.97 24.94 2.59
N GLU A 132 -4.11 25.33 3.86
CA GLU A 132 -4.38 26.73 4.23
C GLU A 132 -3.19 27.66 3.91
N ILE A 133 -1.97 27.13 3.80
CA ILE A 133 -0.75 27.91 3.62
C ILE A 133 0.03 27.57 2.35
N MET A 134 -0.29 26.48 1.67
CA MET A 134 0.42 26.03 0.47
C MET A 134 -0.48 25.23 -0.47
N GLY A 135 -0.16 25.26 -1.77
CA GLY A 135 -0.93 24.58 -2.82
C GLY A 135 -0.48 23.15 -3.03
N ILE A 136 -0.75 22.25 -2.06
CA ILE A 136 -0.47 20.82 -2.18
C ILE A 136 -1.78 20.02 -2.24
N GLU A 137 -1.76 18.91 -2.96
CA GLU A 137 -2.89 17.99 -3.07
C GLU A 137 -2.71 16.73 -2.22
N ALA A 138 -1.45 16.42 -1.86
CA ALA A 138 -1.10 15.26 -1.06
C ALA A 138 0.17 15.50 -0.23
N LEU A 139 0.26 14.86 0.95
CA LEU A 139 1.42 14.95 1.83
C LEU A 139 2.71 14.47 1.16
N CYS A 140 2.62 13.49 0.24
CA CYS A 140 3.76 12.95 -0.49
C CYS A 140 4.38 13.91 -1.53
N GLN A 141 3.78 15.09 -1.77
CA GLN A 141 4.38 16.16 -2.55
C GLN A 141 5.44 16.93 -1.77
N LEU A 142 5.44 16.81 -0.45
CA LEU A 142 6.45 17.44 0.42
C LEU A 142 7.70 16.56 0.52
N ASP A 143 8.86 17.22 0.49
CA ASP A 143 10.10 16.64 0.97
C ASP A 143 10.28 16.88 2.49
N PRO A 144 11.18 16.14 3.15
CA PRO A 144 11.41 16.27 4.58
C PRO A 144 11.77 17.71 5.04
N ASP A 145 12.59 18.42 4.30
CA ASP A 145 13.06 19.76 4.68
C ASP A 145 11.93 20.78 4.59
N THR A 146 11.16 20.74 3.52
CA THR A 146 9.96 21.57 3.37
C THR A 146 8.96 21.27 4.49
N PHE A 147 8.73 19.99 4.83
CA PHE A 147 7.83 19.61 5.92
C PHE A 147 8.29 20.19 7.27
N GLU A 148 9.59 20.12 7.59
CA GLU A 148 10.11 20.67 8.84
C GLU A 148 9.81 22.18 8.99
N THR A 149 9.78 22.92 7.90
CA THR A 149 9.48 24.37 7.92
C THR A 149 8.00 24.67 8.10
N CYS A 150 7.10 23.83 7.55
CA CYS A 150 5.65 24.10 7.52
C CYS A 150 4.85 23.31 8.55
N GLN A 151 5.43 22.29 9.22
CA GLN A 151 4.70 21.38 10.12
C GLN A 151 3.96 22.09 11.28
N LYS A 152 4.40 23.29 11.68
CA LYS A 152 3.75 24.08 12.74
C LYS A 152 2.34 24.57 12.35
N ALA A 153 2.01 24.58 11.07
CA ALA A 153 0.66 24.90 10.59
C ALA A 153 -0.35 23.78 10.93
N ILE A 154 0.13 22.57 11.14
CA ILE A 154 -0.71 21.45 11.59
C ILE A 154 -0.98 21.63 13.08
N ARG A 155 -2.25 21.90 13.41
CA ARG A 155 -2.67 22.34 14.75
C ARG A 155 -2.59 21.23 15.78
N ASP A 156 -3.04 20.03 15.39
CA ASP A 156 -3.07 18.84 16.25
C ASP A 156 -1.76 18.09 16.20
N GLU A 157 -1.25 17.65 17.37
CA GLU A 157 0.03 16.98 17.50
C GLU A 157 0.02 15.54 16.92
N ASP A 158 -1.10 14.82 17.05
CA ASP A 158 -1.22 13.48 16.47
C ASP A 158 -1.27 13.56 14.95
N CYS A 159 -2.03 14.51 14.40
CA CYS A 159 -2.07 14.80 12.97
C CYS A 159 -0.67 15.18 12.44
N ARG A 160 0.09 16.00 13.18
CA ARG A 160 1.46 16.38 12.83
C ARG A 160 2.39 15.18 12.78
N ARG A 161 2.33 14.29 13.79
CA ARG A 161 3.12 13.05 13.82
C ARG A 161 2.79 12.12 12.65
N ARG A 162 1.51 12.03 12.25
CA ARG A 162 1.09 11.22 11.11
C ARG A 162 1.58 11.79 9.79
N ALA A 163 1.43 13.10 9.60
CA ALA A 163 1.95 13.76 8.40
C ALA A 163 3.47 13.61 8.28
N ARG A 164 4.20 13.80 9.40
CA ARG A 164 5.64 13.57 9.45
C ARG A 164 5.99 12.15 9.01
N HIS A 165 5.32 11.15 9.57
CA HIS A 165 5.53 9.76 9.18
C HIS A 165 5.31 9.56 7.69
N ALA A 166 4.19 10.05 7.12
CA ALA A 166 3.88 9.90 5.70
C ALA A 166 4.95 10.52 4.80
N VAL A 167 5.41 11.74 5.12
CA VAL A 167 6.45 12.45 4.35
C VAL A 167 7.79 11.71 4.42
N MET A 168 8.21 11.29 5.63
CA MET A 168 9.49 10.60 5.83
C MET A 168 9.51 9.22 5.18
N GLU A 169 8.41 8.45 5.26
CA GLU A 169 8.29 7.15 4.61
C GLU A 169 8.28 7.27 3.08
N ASN A 170 7.64 8.30 2.53
CA ASN A 170 7.69 8.57 1.10
C ASN A 170 9.14 8.87 0.63
N ALA A 171 9.89 9.66 1.39
CA ALA A 171 11.29 9.94 1.09
C ALA A 171 12.16 8.68 1.21
N ARG A 172 11.93 7.85 2.26
CA ARG A 172 12.60 6.56 2.46
C ARG A 172 12.31 5.59 1.31
N THR A 173 11.07 5.51 0.86
CA THR A 173 10.67 4.67 -0.28
C THR A 173 11.41 5.09 -1.57
N LYS A 174 11.47 6.38 -1.86
CA LYS A 174 12.24 6.90 -3.01
C LYS A 174 13.71 6.50 -2.91
N LYS A 175 14.30 6.63 -1.73
CA LYS A 175 15.69 6.21 -1.49
C LYS A 175 15.88 4.70 -1.65
N ALA A 176 14.91 3.89 -1.20
CA ALA A 176 14.93 2.44 -1.38
C ALA A 176 14.95 2.04 -2.86
N VAL A 177 14.17 2.73 -3.69
CA VAL A 177 14.18 2.52 -5.16
C VAL A 177 15.55 2.81 -5.75
N GLU A 178 16.19 3.92 -5.37
CA GLU A 178 17.53 4.28 -5.85
C GLU A 178 18.57 3.21 -5.51
N VAL A 179 18.64 2.76 -4.26
CA VAL A 179 19.62 1.78 -3.83
C VAL A 179 19.37 0.41 -4.46
N LEU A 180 18.11 0.01 -4.66
CA LEU A 180 17.77 -1.23 -5.37
C LEU A 180 18.20 -1.17 -6.83
N LYS A 181 17.98 -0.05 -7.54
CA LYS A 181 18.45 0.15 -8.92
C LYS A 181 19.98 0.06 -9.05
N GLN A 182 20.71 0.40 -7.98
CA GLN A 182 22.16 0.26 -7.91
C GLN A 182 22.60 -1.15 -7.53
N GLY A 183 21.68 -2.05 -7.17
CA GLY A 183 21.96 -3.39 -6.69
C GLY A 183 22.51 -3.44 -5.25
N ASP A 184 22.42 -2.33 -4.49
CA ASP A 184 22.90 -2.26 -3.11
C ASP A 184 21.85 -2.82 -2.13
N ILE A 185 21.81 -4.14 -2.05
CA ILE A 185 20.84 -4.85 -1.20
C ILE A 185 21.12 -4.63 0.30
N GLU A 186 22.36 -4.35 0.68
CA GLU A 186 22.71 -4.06 2.07
C GLU A 186 22.19 -2.67 2.49
N ALA A 187 22.37 -1.65 1.65
CA ALA A 187 21.79 -0.33 1.89
C ALA A 187 20.25 -0.40 1.92
N PHE A 188 19.64 -1.21 1.05
CA PHE A 188 18.19 -1.45 1.10
C PHE A 188 17.77 -2.06 2.44
N GLY A 189 18.49 -3.09 2.93
CA GLY A 189 18.22 -3.70 4.24
C GLY A 189 18.33 -2.72 5.41
N ARG A 190 19.19 -1.70 5.32
CA ARG A 190 19.28 -0.64 6.33
C ARG A 190 18.12 0.36 6.29
N LEU A 191 17.37 0.42 5.20
CA LEU A 191 16.19 1.28 5.05
C LEU A 191 14.90 0.62 5.54
N LEU A 192 14.87 -0.73 5.68
CA LEU A 192 13.74 -1.49 6.24
C LEU A 192 13.69 -1.39 7.77
#